data_43638ed76f395e95dd8a2b036b9fa0bc
#
_entry.id   43638ed76f395e95dd8a2b036b9fa0bc
#
_cell.length_a   1.000
_cell.length_b   1.000
_cell.length_c   1.000
_cell.angle_alpha   90.00
_cell.angle_beta   90.00
_cell.angle_gamma   90.00
#
_symmetry.space_group_name_H-M   'P 1'
#
loop_
_entity.id
_entity.type
_entity.pdbx_description
1 polymer ?
#
loop_
_entity_poly.entity_id
_entity_poly.type
_entity_poly.pdbx_seq_one_letter_code
_entity_poly.pdbx_strand_id
1 'polypeptide(L)'
;MLNEQRSSMLHGILLIALFSLAAFYIGDMAWAKSLSISPMIIGIILGMFYANSLRNNLPPTWVPGITFCAKRVLRVGIVLYGFRLTLQDVTAVGLPAIVVCVTIGGGLLIGRILKLDRSITLLTSVGAGICGAAAVLGTEGAINAKPYKTAVAVSTVVIFGTLSMFLYPVLYRNGVLDLSPQSMGIMTGSTVHEVAHVVGAGNAMGKDVSNVAIIVKMIRVMMLVPVLLVVSWFVAHSKQGDDETQTKRKGITIPWFAVLFLVVIGFNSLNLLPAPVNGAINTFDTFLLTMAMTALGAETSIDKFKKAGPKPFLLAALLYCWLLGGGYLIAKAL
;
A
#
# COMPACT_ATOMS: atom_id res chain seq x y z
N MET A 1 -7.16 -7.76 -34.16
CA MET A 1 -7.50 -8.18 -32.76
C MET A 1 -6.34 -8.05 -31.77
N LEU A 2 -5.19 -8.76 -31.91
CA LEU A 2 -4.08 -8.62 -30.95
C LEU A 2 -3.44 -7.21 -30.96
N ASN A 3 -3.36 -6.55 -32.10
CA ASN A 3 -2.82 -5.19 -32.23
C ASN A 3 -3.77 -4.15 -31.63
N GLU A 4 -5.06 -4.30 -31.79
CA GLU A 4 -6.07 -3.39 -31.22
C GLU A 4 -6.15 -3.49 -29.69
N GLN A 5 -6.08 -4.71 -29.14
CA GLN A 5 -6.03 -4.90 -27.68
C GLN A 5 -4.76 -4.31 -27.05
N ARG A 6 -3.61 -4.45 -27.73
CA ARG A 6 -2.35 -3.83 -27.30
C ARG A 6 -2.40 -2.31 -27.39
N SER A 7 -2.97 -1.78 -28.48
CA SER A 7 -3.18 -0.34 -28.66
C SER A 7 -4.09 0.24 -27.56
N SER A 8 -5.21 -0.42 -27.28
CA SER A 8 -6.16 0.01 -26.25
C SER A 8 -5.55 -0.05 -24.83
N MET A 9 -4.74 -1.06 -24.54
CA MET A 9 -3.98 -1.14 -23.28
C MET A 9 -2.98 0.01 -23.14
N LEU A 10 -2.29 0.36 -24.23
CA LEU A 10 -1.36 1.49 -24.25
C LEU A 10 -2.07 2.82 -23.95
N HIS A 11 -3.27 3.04 -24.48
CA HIS A 11 -4.04 4.25 -24.17
C HIS A 11 -4.37 4.35 -22.67
N GLY A 12 -4.72 3.23 -22.02
CA GLY A 12 -4.93 3.20 -20.56
C GLY A 12 -3.65 3.53 -19.77
N ILE A 13 -2.50 3.02 -20.19
CA ILE A 13 -1.20 3.33 -19.58
C ILE A 13 -0.84 4.81 -19.79
N LEU A 14 -1.03 5.32 -21.01
CA LEU A 14 -0.75 6.73 -21.33
C LEU A 14 -1.66 7.69 -20.54
N LEU A 15 -2.93 7.34 -20.37
CA LEU A 15 -3.84 8.11 -19.53
C LEU A 15 -3.31 8.23 -18.08
N ILE A 16 -2.92 7.10 -17.49
CA ILE A 16 -2.36 7.08 -16.14
C ILE A 16 -1.04 7.85 -16.07
N ALA A 17 -0.18 7.69 -17.08
CA ALA A 17 1.08 8.46 -17.15
C ALA A 17 0.83 9.96 -17.23
N LEU A 18 -0.15 10.40 -18.03
CA LEU A 18 -0.54 11.81 -18.15
C LEU A 18 -1.04 12.37 -16.81
N PHE A 19 -1.92 11.65 -16.12
CA PHE A 19 -2.38 12.07 -14.79
C PHE A 19 -1.25 12.10 -13.77
N SER A 20 -0.28 11.19 -13.89
CA SER A 20 0.88 11.16 -13.02
C SER A 20 1.83 12.32 -13.28
N LEU A 21 2.03 12.71 -14.55
CA LEU A 21 2.77 13.92 -14.91
C LEU A 21 2.06 15.18 -14.39
N ALA A 22 0.73 15.25 -14.52
CA ALA A 22 -0.05 16.32 -13.93
C ALA A 22 0.10 16.36 -12.40
N ALA A 23 0.12 15.20 -11.74
CA ALA A 23 0.34 15.09 -10.30
C ALA A 23 1.74 15.60 -9.89
N PHE A 24 2.77 15.34 -10.68
CA PHE A 24 4.12 15.90 -10.47
C PHE A 24 4.11 17.41 -10.63
N TYR A 25 3.54 17.92 -11.72
CA TYR A 25 3.46 19.35 -11.97
C TYR A 25 2.71 20.09 -10.86
N ILE A 26 1.55 19.56 -10.43
CA ILE A 26 0.77 20.10 -9.31
C ILE A 26 1.57 20.03 -8.00
N GLY A 27 2.27 18.91 -7.75
CA GLY A 27 3.11 18.69 -6.56
C GLY A 27 4.29 19.69 -6.48
N ASP A 28 4.75 20.20 -7.60
CA ASP A 28 5.80 21.23 -7.66
C ASP A 28 5.29 22.66 -7.41
N MET A 29 3.99 22.90 -7.44
CA MET A 29 3.41 24.21 -7.16
C MET A 29 3.66 24.63 -5.69
N ALA A 30 3.83 25.93 -5.46
CA ALA A 30 4.15 26.48 -4.14
C ALA A 30 3.15 26.08 -3.05
N TRP A 31 1.86 26.10 -3.36
CA TRP A 31 0.80 25.71 -2.41
C TRP A 31 0.86 24.21 -2.04
N ALA A 32 1.16 23.33 -3.01
CA ALA A 32 1.28 21.90 -2.75
C ALA A 32 2.51 21.60 -1.87
N LYS A 33 3.63 22.28 -2.14
CA LYS A 33 4.85 22.21 -1.32
C LYS A 33 4.63 22.75 0.09
N SER A 34 3.90 23.85 0.25
CA SER A 34 3.59 24.41 1.58
C SER A 34 2.72 23.49 2.43
N LEU A 35 1.83 22.73 1.79
CA LEU A 35 1.00 21.70 2.44
C LEU A 35 1.70 20.33 2.54
N SER A 36 2.93 20.21 2.02
CA SER A 36 3.70 18.95 1.97
C SER A 36 2.94 17.80 1.29
N ILE A 37 2.14 18.11 0.25
CA ILE A 37 1.38 17.12 -0.49
C ILE A 37 2.28 16.49 -1.56
N SER A 38 2.52 15.18 -1.45
CA SER A 38 3.35 14.46 -2.41
C SER A 38 2.63 14.23 -3.75
N PRO A 39 3.36 14.09 -4.88
CA PRO A 39 2.78 13.72 -6.17
C PRO A 39 1.94 12.44 -6.13
N MET A 40 2.30 11.46 -5.30
CA MET A 40 1.56 10.21 -5.16
C MET A 40 0.15 10.43 -4.59
N ILE A 41 0.02 11.37 -3.65
CA ILE A 41 -1.28 11.75 -3.06
C ILE A 41 -2.14 12.47 -4.09
N ILE A 42 -1.56 13.40 -4.82
CA ILE A 42 -2.26 14.10 -5.91
C ILE A 42 -2.69 13.08 -6.97
N GLY A 43 -1.82 12.15 -7.32
CA GLY A 43 -2.11 11.09 -8.26
C GLY A 43 -3.31 10.24 -7.85
N ILE A 44 -3.40 9.78 -6.60
CA ILE A 44 -4.54 8.98 -6.14
C ILE A 44 -5.84 9.80 -6.16
N ILE A 45 -5.80 11.09 -5.80
CA ILE A 45 -6.96 11.98 -5.85
C ILE A 45 -7.44 12.17 -7.30
N LEU A 46 -6.52 12.43 -8.24
CA LEU A 46 -6.84 12.55 -9.66
C LEU A 46 -7.42 11.24 -10.20
N GLY A 47 -6.87 10.10 -9.80
CA GLY A 47 -7.39 8.77 -10.13
C GLY A 47 -8.81 8.55 -9.60
N MET A 48 -9.09 8.90 -8.34
CA MET A 48 -10.43 8.81 -7.76
C MET A 48 -11.42 9.76 -8.46
N PHE A 49 -10.98 10.97 -8.80
CA PHE A 49 -11.79 11.91 -9.57
C PHE A 49 -12.15 11.31 -10.95
N TYR A 50 -11.17 10.73 -11.65
CA TYR A 50 -11.41 10.01 -12.89
C TYR A 50 -12.43 8.87 -12.70
N ALA A 51 -12.27 8.03 -11.68
CA ALA A 51 -13.13 6.88 -11.42
C ALA A 51 -14.59 7.24 -11.18
N ASN A 52 -14.86 8.41 -10.60
CA ASN A 52 -16.20 8.83 -10.19
C ASN A 52 -16.85 9.87 -11.12
N SER A 53 -16.08 10.48 -12.03
CA SER A 53 -16.58 11.53 -12.93
C SER A 53 -16.45 11.17 -14.41
N LEU A 54 -15.28 10.68 -14.84
CA LEU A 54 -14.94 10.52 -16.26
C LEU A 54 -15.00 9.08 -16.77
N ARG A 55 -15.02 8.10 -15.88
CA ARG A 55 -14.90 6.69 -16.24
C ARG A 55 -15.97 6.22 -17.23
N ASN A 56 -17.21 6.70 -17.10
CA ASN A 56 -18.33 6.32 -17.96
C ASN A 56 -18.24 6.92 -19.36
N ASN A 57 -17.40 7.94 -19.56
CA ASN A 57 -17.22 8.65 -20.82
C ASN A 57 -16.01 8.14 -21.62
N LEU A 58 -15.22 7.22 -21.07
CA LEU A 58 -14.02 6.69 -21.71
C LEU A 58 -14.19 5.21 -22.08
N PRO A 59 -13.52 4.75 -23.15
CA PRO A 59 -13.67 3.38 -23.62
C PRO A 59 -13.32 2.34 -22.55
N PRO A 60 -14.17 1.34 -22.29
CA PRO A 60 -13.87 0.27 -21.35
C PRO A 60 -12.63 -0.56 -21.76
N THR A 61 -12.22 -0.47 -23.02
CA THR A 61 -11.00 -1.11 -23.54
C THR A 61 -9.70 -0.58 -22.95
N TRP A 62 -9.70 0.58 -22.27
CA TRP A 62 -8.53 1.18 -21.59
C TRP A 62 -8.32 0.62 -20.18
N VAL A 63 -9.34 0.00 -19.58
CA VAL A 63 -9.29 -0.56 -18.23
C VAL A 63 -8.13 -1.55 -18.02
N PRO A 64 -7.80 -2.47 -18.97
CA PRO A 64 -6.64 -3.34 -18.82
C PRO A 64 -5.31 -2.59 -18.63
N GLY A 65 -5.13 -1.43 -19.29
CA GLY A 65 -3.95 -0.58 -19.10
C GLY A 65 -3.89 0.06 -17.73
N ILE A 66 -5.01 0.52 -17.20
CA ILE A 66 -5.13 1.07 -15.84
C ILE A 66 -4.79 -0.03 -14.81
N THR A 67 -5.38 -1.21 -14.95
CA THR A 67 -5.09 -2.37 -14.08
C THR A 67 -3.64 -2.83 -14.18
N PHE A 68 -3.02 -2.74 -15.36
CA PHE A 68 -1.59 -3.00 -15.53
C PHE A 68 -0.74 -2.04 -14.67
N CYS A 69 -1.06 -0.75 -14.68
CA CYS A 69 -0.38 0.24 -13.84
C CYS A 69 -0.60 -0.05 -12.35
N ALA A 70 -1.84 -0.33 -11.93
CA ALA A 70 -2.17 -0.64 -10.55
C ALA A 70 -1.47 -1.90 -10.01
N LYS A 71 -1.20 -2.90 -10.87
CA LYS A 71 -0.66 -4.20 -10.43
C LYS A 71 0.81 -4.41 -10.81
N ARG A 72 1.17 -4.18 -12.07
CA ARG A 72 2.53 -4.48 -12.59
C ARG A 72 3.50 -3.36 -12.32
N VAL A 73 3.12 -2.12 -12.64
CA VAL A 73 3.95 -0.94 -12.39
C VAL A 73 4.18 -0.77 -10.88
N LEU A 74 3.16 -1.00 -10.05
CA LEU A 74 3.30 -1.01 -8.58
C LEU A 74 4.39 -1.97 -8.11
N ARG A 75 4.40 -3.21 -8.64
CA ARG A 75 5.41 -4.22 -8.24
C ARG A 75 6.82 -3.80 -8.65
N VAL A 76 6.97 -3.23 -9.84
CA VAL A 76 8.27 -2.69 -10.29
C VAL A 76 8.70 -1.53 -9.39
N GLY A 77 7.81 -0.59 -9.11
CA GLY A 77 8.09 0.50 -8.17
C GLY A 77 8.52 -0.02 -6.79
N ILE A 78 7.82 -1.01 -6.22
CA ILE A 78 8.24 -1.61 -4.93
C ILE A 78 9.64 -2.20 -5.01
N VAL A 79 10.00 -2.89 -6.10
CA VAL A 79 11.36 -3.44 -6.28
C VAL A 79 12.40 -2.32 -6.32
N LEU A 80 12.17 -1.28 -7.12
CA LEU A 80 13.10 -0.15 -7.25
C LEU A 80 13.19 0.67 -5.96
N TYR A 81 12.13 0.70 -5.16
CA TYR A 81 12.16 1.37 -3.86
C TYR A 81 13.24 0.79 -2.93
N GLY A 82 13.69 -0.45 -3.15
CA GLY A 82 14.82 -1.06 -2.45
C GLY A 82 16.13 -0.26 -2.56
N PHE A 83 16.31 0.56 -3.61
CA PHE A 83 17.47 1.45 -3.75
C PHE A 83 17.50 2.62 -2.74
N ARG A 84 16.44 2.81 -1.93
CA ARG A 84 16.40 3.80 -0.85
C ARG A 84 16.85 3.23 0.49
N LEU A 85 17.08 1.93 0.58
CA LEU A 85 17.30 1.19 1.82
C LEU A 85 18.61 0.44 1.79
N THR A 86 19.12 0.18 3.00
CA THR A 86 20.30 -0.67 3.23
C THR A 86 19.96 -1.80 4.21
N LEU A 87 20.78 -2.85 4.24
CA LEU A 87 20.61 -3.95 5.20
C LEU A 87 20.75 -3.49 6.66
N GLN A 88 21.48 -2.41 6.91
CA GLN A 88 21.60 -1.82 8.24
C GLN A 88 20.26 -1.30 8.76
N ASP A 89 19.41 -0.76 7.84
CA ASP A 89 18.07 -0.30 8.19
C ASP A 89 17.13 -1.45 8.57
N VAL A 90 17.48 -2.69 8.17
CA VAL A 90 16.68 -3.91 8.43
C VAL A 90 16.84 -4.44 9.86
N THR A 91 17.94 -4.16 10.52
CA THR A 91 18.25 -4.74 11.85
C THR A 91 17.34 -4.27 12.97
N ALA A 92 16.55 -3.20 12.79
CA ALA A 92 15.61 -2.64 13.76
C ALA A 92 14.20 -3.26 13.75
N VAL A 93 14.08 -4.57 13.46
CA VAL A 93 12.80 -5.25 13.09
C VAL A 93 11.81 -5.44 14.25
N GLY A 94 12.20 -5.32 15.53
CA GLY A 94 11.42 -5.83 16.65
C GLY A 94 9.96 -5.31 16.76
N LEU A 95 9.78 -4.01 16.91
CA LEU A 95 8.48 -3.40 17.20
C LEU A 95 7.48 -3.45 16.03
N PRO A 96 7.88 -3.13 14.77
CA PRO A 96 6.99 -3.26 13.64
C PRO A 96 6.42 -4.67 13.45
N ALA A 97 7.19 -5.70 13.80
CA ALA A 97 6.74 -7.10 13.71
C ALA A 97 5.59 -7.38 14.69
N ILE A 98 5.66 -6.86 15.92
CA ILE A 98 4.57 -7.01 16.91
C ILE A 98 3.28 -6.36 16.38
N VAL A 99 3.36 -5.13 15.88
CA VAL A 99 2.20 -4.44 15.31
C VAL A 99 1.60 -5.23 14.14
N VAL A 100 2.43 -5.78 13.26
CA VAL A 100 1.99 -6.64 12.14
C VAL A 100 1.24 -7.88 12.65
N CYS A 101 1.85 -8.63 13.57
CA CYS A 101 1.27 -9.87 14.10
C CYS A 101 -0.05 -9.61 14.83
N VAL A 102 -0.10 -8.59 15.70
CA VAL A 102 -1.31 -8.23 16.46
C VAL A 102 -2.41 -7.72 15.53
N THR A 103 -2.06 -6.91 14.52
CA THR A 103 -3.03 -6.40 13.55
C THR A 103 -3.63 -7.54 12.71
N ILE A 104 -2.81 -8.46 12.20
CA ILE A 104 -3.30 -9.59 11.40
C ILE A 104 -4.11 -10.54 12.28
N GLY A 105 -3.58 -10.95 13.43
CA GLY A 105 -4.26 -11.85 14.37
C GLY A 105 -5.57 -11.28 14.90
N GLY A 106 -5.56 -10.02 15.34
CA GLY A 106 -6.75 -9.29 15.78
C GLY A 106 -7.77 -9.14 14.66
N GLY A 107 -7.33 -8.83 13.45
CA GLY A 107 -8.21 -8.72 12.28
C GLY A 107 -8.89 -10.04 11.91
N LEU A 108 -8.18 -11.15 11.98
CA LEU A 108 -8.75 -12.49 11.77
C LEU A 108 -9.80 -12.84 12.84
N LEU A 109 -9.53 -12.49 14.09
CA LEU A 109 -10.46 -12.69 15.20
C LEU A 109 -11.72 -11.83 15.03
N ILE A 110 -11.56 -10.53 14.79
CA ILE A 110 -12.67 -9.59 14.59
C ILE A 110 -13.50 -9.99 13.38
N GLY A 111 -12.87 -10.35 12.27
CA GLY A 111 -13.57 -10.80 11.06
C GLY A 111 -14.39 -12.06 11.29
N ARG A 112 -13.89 -12.98 12.13
CA ARG A 112 -14.65 -14.17 12.55
C ARG A 112 -15.88 -13.80 13.41
N ILE A 113 -15.72 -12.85 14.32
CA ILE A 113 -16.85 -12.33 15.16
C ILE A 113 -17.90 -11.66 14.27
N LEU A 114 -17.47 -10.86 13.29
CA LEU A 114 -18.35 -10.17 12.32
C LEU A 114 -18.97 -11.12 11.28
N LYS A 115 -18.59 -12.41 11.30
CA LYS A 115 -19.00 -13.43 10.31
C LYS A 115 -18.73 -12.96 8.87
N LEU A 116 -17.54 -12.39 8.65
CA LEU A 116 -17.06 -11.99 7.35
C LEU A 116 -16.48 -13.18 6.57
N ASP A 117 -16.51 -13.06 5.25
CA ASP A 117 -15.79 -14.00 4.37
C ASP A 117 -14.29 -14.05 4.73
N ARG A 118 -13.74 -15.27 4.79
CA ARG A 118 -12.34 -15.50 5.21
C ARG A 118 -11.33 -14.78 4.32
N SER A 119 -11.56 -14.77 3.00
CA SER A 119 -10.65 -14.11 2.06
C SER A 119 -10.66 -12.60 2.27
N ILE A 120 -11.85 -11.98 2.43
CA ILE A 120 -11.98 -10.54 2.70
C ILE A 120 -11.30 -10.20 4.04
N THR A 121 -11.56 -11.00 5.07
CA THR A 121 -10.96 -10.83 6.41
C THR A 121 -9.44 -10.86 6.33
N LEU A 122 -8.86 -11.90 5.69
CA LEU A 122 -7.43 -12.06 5.57
C LEU A 122 -6.80 -10.93 4.74
N LEU A 123 -7.37 -10.62 3.58
CA LEU A 123 -6.90 -9.53 2.70
C LEU A 123 -6.90 -8.19 3.41
N THR A 124 -7.99 -7.84 4.12
CA THR A 124 -8.10 -6.59 4.87
C THR A 124 -7.12 -6.54 6.04
N SER A 125 -6.98 -7.65 6.78
CA SER A 125 -6.06 -7.73 7.93
C SER A 125 -4.59 -7.63 7.53
N VAL A 126 -4.18 -8.34 6.47
CA VAL A 126 -2.82 -8.29 5.94
C VAL A 126 -2.54 -6.93 5.31
N GLY A 127 -3.51 -6.35 4.60
CA GLY A 127 -3.41 -4.99 4.07
C GLY A 127 -3.20 -3.95 5.16
N ALA A 128 -4.01 -3.95 6.20
CA ALA A 128 -3.88 -3.05 7.35
C ALA A 128 -2.58 -3.31 8.14
N GLY A 129 -2.19 -4.58 8.27
CA GLY A 129 -1.04 -5.00 9.07
C GLY A 129 0.31 -4.70 8.44
N ILE A 130 0.47 -4.68 7.12
CA ILE A 130 1.79 -4.60 6.48
C ILE A 130 1.96 -3.30 5.68
N CYS A 131 1.64 -3.32 4.38
CA CYS A 131 1.95 -2.22 3.49
C CYS A 131 0.80 -1.82 2.56
N GLY A 132 -0.42 -2.09 2.98
CA GLY A 132 -1.59 -1.64 2.25
C GLY A 132 -1.88 -2.46 1.01
N ALA A 133 -2.12 -1.79 -0.11
CA ALA A 133 -2.54 -2.40 -1.37
C ALA A 133 -1.54 -3.46 -1.88
N ALA A 134 -0.24 -3.24 -1.72
CA ALA A 134 0.78 -4.23 -2.12
C ALA A 134 0.65 -5.55 -1.34
N ALA A 135 0.34 -5.48 -0.04
CA ALA A 135 0.12 -6.66 0.79
C ALA A 135 -1.17 -7.38 0.42
N VAL A 136 -2.25 -6.64 0.14
CA VAL A 136 -3.51 -7.22 -0.37
C VAL A 136 -3.28 -7.95 -1.69
N LEU A 137 -2.60 -7.33 -2.66
CA LEU A 137 -2.33 -7.92 -3.97
C LEU A 137 -1.38 -9.13 -3.88
N GLY A 138 -0.38 -9.07 -3.00
CA GLY A 138 0.49 -10.20 -2.72
C GLY A 138 -0.30 -11.39 -2.14
N THR A 139 -1.17 -11.11 -1.18
CA THR A 139 -2.02 -12.13 -0.53
C THR A 139 -3.08 -12.67 -1.50
N GLU A 140 -3.67 -11.84 -2.37
CA GLU A 140 -4.58 -12.29 -3.46
C GLU A 140 -3.94 -13.44 -4.26
N GLY A 141 -2.68 -13.25 -4.68
CA GLY A 141 -1.95 -14.27 -5.43
C GLY A 141 -1.71 -15.55 -4.65
N ALA A 142 -1.51 -15.46 -3.33
CA ALA A 142 -1.26 -16.59 -2.46
C ALA A 142 -2.53 -17.42 -2.19
N ILE A 143 -3.68 -16.77 -2.00
CA ILE A 143 -4.97 -17.42 -1.66
C ILE A 143 -5.90 -17.59 -2.85
N ASN A 144 -5.51 -17.10 -4.03
CA ASN A 144 -6.31 -17.11 -5.26
C ASN A 144 -7.70 -16.47 -5.07
N ALA A 145 -7.74 -15.32 -4.39
CA ALA A 145 -8.99 -14.64 -4.06
C ALA A 145 -9.72 -14.10 -5.30
N LYS A 146 -11.06 -14.04 -5.23
CA LYS A 146 -11.86 -13.44 -6.30
C LYS A 146 -11.57 -11.93 -6.41
N PRO A 147 -11.46 -11.36 -7.62
CA PRO A 147 -11.05 -9.96 -7.83
C PRO A 147 -11.89 -8.92 -7.06
N TYR A 148 -13.19 -9.17 -6.87
CA TYR A 148 -14.04 -8.24 -6.11
C TYR A 148 -13.67 -8.17 -4.63
N LYS A 149 -13.23 -9.31 -4.02
CA LYS A 149 -12.79 -9.36 -2.61
C LYS A 149 -11.51 -8.55 -2.41
N THR A 150 -10.59 -8.66 -3.37
CA THR A 150 -9.37 -7.86 -3.44
C THR A 150 -9.67 -6.38 -3.56
N ALA A 151 -10.58 -6.02 -4.47
CA ALA A 151 -10.99 -4.63 -4.66
C ALA A 151 -11.60 -4.02 -3.39
N VAL A 152 -12.40 -4.79 -2.65
CA VAL A 152 -12.95 -4.37 -1.34
C VAL A 152 -11.84 -4.12 -0.33
N ALA A 153 -10.92 -5.06 -0.16
CA ALA A 153 -9.80 -4.92 0.79
C ALA A 153 -8.88 -3.74 0.43
N VAL A 154 -8.52 -3.58 -0.86
CA VAL A 154 -7.73 -2.43 -1.33
C VAL A 154 -8.46 -1.12 -1.05
N SER A 155 -9.77 -1.08 -1.25
CA SER A 155 -10.55 0.12 -0.99
C SER A 155 -10.51 0.53 0.49
N THR A 156 -10.62 -0.42 1.43
CA THR A 156 -10.52 -0.11 2.86
C THR A 156 -9.15 0.45 3.23
N VAL A 157 -8.08 -0.15 2.69
CA VAL A 157 -6.69 0.30 2.93
C VAL A 157 -6.46 1.71 2.41
N VAL A 158 -6.94 2.01 1.20
CA VAL A 158 -6.79 3.34 0.60
C VAL A 158 -7.51 4.39 1.42
N ILE A 159 -8.76 4.13 1.85
CA ILE A 159 -9.53 5.07 2.67
C ILE A 159 -8.84 5.37 4.00
N PHE A 160 -8.56 4.32 4.78
CA PHE A 160 -7.97 4.52 6.10
C PHE A 160 -6.52 4.99 6.04
N GLY A 161 -5.79 4.63 4.98
CA GLY A 161 -4.47 5.17 4.69
C GLY A 161 -4.51 6.66 4.38
N THR A 162 -5.42 7.09 3.50
CA THR A 162 -5.62 8.51 3.19
C THR A 162 -6.09 9.30 4.42
N LEU A 163 -7.03 8.73 5.19
CA LEU A 163 -7.47 9.34 6.45
C LEU A 163 -6.30 9.53 7.42
N SER A 164 -5.45 8.50 7.61
CA SER A 164 -4.26 8.58 8.46
C SER A 164 -3.32 9.71 8.04
N MET A 165 -3.10 9.84 6.72
CA MET A 165 -2.18 10.81 6.16
C MET A 165 -2.52 12.24 6.54
N PHE A 166 -3.82 12.57 6.62
CA PHE A 166 -4.27 13.89 7.05
C PHE A 166 -4.45 13.98 8.57
N LEU A 167 -4.98 12.93 9.19
CA LEU A 167 -5.32 12.95 10.62
C LEU A 167 -4.07 13.01 11.51
N TYR A 168 -3.01 12.26 11.21
CA TYR A 168 -1.82 12.19 12.05
C TYR A 168 -1.10 13.54 12.16
N PRO A 169 -0.83 14.28 11.06
CA PRO A 169 -0.26 15.62 11.16
C PRO A 169 -1.13 16.60 11.93
N VAL A 170 -2.46 16.52 11.78
CA VAL A 170 -3.39 17.38 12.53
C VAL A 170 -3.31 17.08 14.02
N LEU A 171 -3.38 15.81 14.43
CA LEU A 171 -3.31 15.42 15.84
C LEU A 171 -1.96 15.75 16.46
N TYR A 172 -0.86 15.57 15.73
CA TYR A 172 0.49 15.85 16.22
C TYR A 172 0.73 17.37 16.39
N ARG A 173 0.36 18.18 15.37
CA ARG A 173 0.52 19.64 15.44
C ARG A 173 -0.33 20.30 16.52
N ASN A 174 -1.50 19.75 16.82
CA ASN A 174 -2.39 20.24 17.88
C ASN A 174 -2.03 19.69 19.27
N GLY A 175 -0.93 18.95 19.42
CA GLY A 175 -0.49 18.43 20.70
C GLY A 175 -1.34 17.31 21.29
N VAL A 176 -2.28 16.74 20.51
CA VAL A 176 -3.10 15.59 20.95
C VAL A 176 -2.23 14.33 21.04
N LEU A 177 -1.33 14.15 20.07
CA LEU A 177 -0.27 13.12 20.13
C LEU A 177 0.98 13.76 20.69
N ASP A 178 1.13 13.70 22.02
CA ASP A 178 2.31 14.19 22.74
C ASP A 178 3.42 13.14 22.63
N LEU A 179 4.15 13.17 21.53
CA LEU A 179 5.24 12.26 21.18
C LEU A 179 6.46 13.04 20.70
N SER A 180 7.64 12.52 21.00
CA SER A 180 8.88 13.02 20.37
C SER A 180 8.84 12.83 18.85
N PRO A 181 9.60 13.60 18.06
CA PRO A 181 9.67 13.38 16.60
C PRO A 181 10.03 11.94 16.22
N GLN A 182 10.92 11.31 16.99
CA GLN A 182 11.32 9.92 16.80
C GLN A 182 10.16 8.96 17.06
N SER A 183 9.48 9.08 18.21
CA SER A 183 8.33 8.24 18.55
C SER A 183 7.16 8.45 17.58
N MET A 184 6.93 9.69 17.14
CA MET A 184 5.91 9.99 16.11
C MET A 184 6.26 9.38 14.76
N GLY A 185 7.54 9.38 14.39
CA GLY A 185 8.03 8.67 13.19
C GLY A 185 7.79 7.16 13.29
N ILE A 186 8.13 6.56 14.45
CA ILE A 186 7.87 5.12 14.70
C ILE A 186 6.37 4.82 14.62
N MET A 187 5.52 5.61 15.28
CA MET A 187 4.06 5.46 15.19
C MET A 187 3.58 5.53 13.74
N THR A 188 3.96 6.58 13.02
CA THR A 188 3.54 6.81 11.63
C THR A 188 3.95 5.66 10.71
N GLY A 189 5.22 5.25 10.75
CA GLY A 189 5.74 4.16 9.93
C GLY A 189 5.13 2.80 10.27
N SER A 190 4.85 2.55 11.57
CA SER A 190 4.30 1.28 12.03
C SER A 190 2.78 1.16 11.87
N THR A 191 2.04 2.24 11.65
CA THR A 191 0.57 2.20 11.67
C THR A 191 -0.09 2.69 10.37
N VAL A 192 0.47 3.66 9.67
CA VAL A 192 -0.09 4.14 8.41
C VAL A 192 0.02 3.07 7.33
N HIS A 193 -1.01 2.89 6.51
CA HIS A 193 -1.17 1.73 5.63
C HIS A 193 -0.15 1.66 4.50
N GLU A 194 0.06 2.71 3.74
CA GLU A 194 0.88 2.69 2.53
C GLU A 194 2.11 3.60 2.64
N VAL A 195 3.16 3.27 1.88
CA VAL A 195 4.41 4.04 1.82
C VAL A 195 4.14 5.50 1.43
N ALA A 196 3.31 5.72 0.40
CA ALA A 196 2.97 7.07 -0.04
C ALA A 196 2.29 7.90 1.06
N HIS A 197 1.35 7.29 1.79
CA HIS A 197 0.68 7.95 2.90
C HIS A 197 1.64 8.24 4.07
N VAL A 198 2.61 7.35 4.33
CA VAL A 198 3.67 7.57 5.34
C VAL A 198 4.56 8.75 4.95
N VAL A 199 4.98 8.81 3.69
CA VAL A 199 5.79 9.93 3.18
C VAL A 199 5.01 11.24 3.27
N GLY A 200 3.73 11.23 2.88
CA GLY A 200 2.87 12.41 2.96
C GLY A 200 2.66 12.89 4.40
N ALA A 201 2.28 11.99 5.31
CA ALA A 201 2.10 12.30 6.72
C ALA A 201 3.41 12.77 7.37
N GLY A 202 4.51 12.03 7.13
CA GLY A 202 5.82 12.35 7.69
C GLY A 202 6.31 13.73 7.28
N ASN A 203 6.28 14.04 5.98
CA ASN A 203 6.70 15.35 5.48
C ASN A 203 5.85 16.49 6.05
N ALA A 204 4.55 16.26 6.26
CA ALA A 204 3.68 17.25 6.88
C ALA A 204 4.01 17.49 8.37
N MET A 205 4.68 16.56 9.05
CA MET A 205 5.09 16.69 10.45
C MET A 205 6.54 17.13 10.65
N GLY A 206 7.37 17.06 9.61
CA GLY A 206 8.76 17.49 9.63
C GLY A 206 9.73 16.40 9.17
N LYS A 207 10.97 16.81 8.81
CA LYS A 207 11.98 15.91 8.23
C LYS A 207 12.35 14.75 9.15
N ASP A 208 12.52 15.02 10.45
CA ASP A 208 12.93 14.00 11.42
C ASP A 208 11.86 12.92 11.57
N VAL A 209 10.59 13.33 11.67
CA VAL A 209 9.45 12.40 11.67
C VAL A 209 9.41 11.60 10.38
N SER A 210 9.58 12.27 9.22
CA SER A 210 9.52 11.64 7.91
C SER A 210 10.58 10.56 7.74
N ASN A 211 11.83 10.86 8.08
CA ASN A 211 12.94 9.92 7.94
C ASN A 211 12.71 8.63 8.75
N VAL A 212 12.37 8.79 10.03
CA VAL A 212 12.09 7.64 10.91
C VAL A 212 10.87 6.88 10.41
N ALA A 213 9.79 7.57 10.03
CA ALA A 213 8.56 6.94 9.55
C ALA A 213 8.80 6.09 8.29
N ILE A 214 9.61 6.59 7.36
CA ILE A 214 9.95 5.86 6.13
C ILE A 214 10.76 4.60 6.47
N ILE A 215 11.79 4.70 7.31
CA ILE A 215 12.61 3.55 7.72
C ILE A 215 11.74 2.47 8.35
N VAL A 216 10.93 2.85 9.35
CA VAL A 216 10.03 1.91 10.05
C VAL A 216 9.01 1.28 9.09
N LYS A 217 8.47 2.07 8.16
CA LYS A 217 7.56 1.56 7.14
C LYS A 217 8.24 0.55 6.21
N MET A 218 9.49 0.77 5.87
CA MET A 218 10.23 -0.16 5.01
C MET A 218 10.49 -1.49 5.72
N ILE A 219 10.79 -1.47 7.00
CA ILE A 219 10.87 -2.68 7.82
C ILE A 219 9.54 -3.47 7.76
N ARG A 220 8.38 -2.77 7.87
CA ARG A 220 7.07 -3.43 7.69
C ARG A 220 6.88 -4.01 6.29
N VAL A 221 7.33 -3.32 5.24
CA VAL A 221 7.26 -3.84 3.87
C VAL A 221 8.06 -5.14 3.71
N MET A 222 9.22 -5.23 4.35
CA MET A 222 10.03 -6.46 4.35
C MET A 222 9.31 -7.63 5.02
N MET A 223 8.48 -7.38 6.05
CA MET A 223 7.66 -8.41 6.69
C MET A 223 6.63 -9.03 5.73
N LEU A 224 6.41 -8.43 4.56
CA LEU A 224 5.52 -8.99 3.54
C LEU A 224 5.98 -10.40 3.10
N VAL A 225 7.30 -10.59 2.93
CA VAL A 225 7.84 -11.89 2.47
C VAL A 225 7.53 -13.01 3.47
N PRO A 226 7.97 -12.93 4.75
CA PRO A 226 7.69 -14.01 5.70
C PRO A 226 6.19 -14.20 5.93
N VAL A 227 5.39 -13.13 5.98
CA VAL A 227 3.94 -13.26 6.15
C VAL A 227 3.29 -13.96 4.97
N LEU A 228 3.66 -13.63 3.73
CA LEU A 228 3.12 -14.33 2.55
C LEU A 228 3.53 -15.81 2.50
N LEU A 229 4.75 -16.15 2.94
CA LEU A 229 5.17 -17.55 3.06
C LEU A 229 4.32 -18.29 4.10
N VAL A 230 4.09 -17.69 5.27
CA VAL A 230 3.23 -18.25 6.32
C VAL A 230 1.80 -18.41 5.83
N VAL A 231 1.21 -17.38 5.20
CA VAL A 231 -0.14 -17.45 4.63
C VAL A 231 -0.24 -18.55 3.56
N SER A 232 0.71 -18.60 2.64
CA SER A 232 0.76 -19.64 1.59
C SER A 232 0.85 -21.05 2.19
N TRP A 233 1.64 -21.22 3.25
CA TRP A 233 1.77 -22.50 3.95
C TRP A 233 0.45 -22.90 4.64
N PHE A 234 -0.20 -21.98 5.36
CA PHE A 234 -1.50 -22.24 6.00
C PHE A 234 -2.58 -22.60 4.97
N VAL A 235 -2.65 -21.89 3.86
CA VAL A 235 -3.62 -22.17 2.79
C VAL A 235 -3.34 -23.52 2.15
N ALA A 236 -2.08 -23.89 1.94
CA ALA A 236 -1.71 -25.19 1.36
C ALA A 236 -2.09 -26.38 2.29
N HIS A 237 -2.06 -26.18 3.62
CA HIS A 237 -2.38 -27.22 4.61
C HIS A 237 -3.83 -27.17 5.12
N SER A 238 -4.59 -26.10 4.81
CA SER A 238 -6.00 -26.01 5.18
C SER A 238 -6.84 -26.90 4.26
N LYS A 239 -7.51 -27.90 4.85
CA LYS A 239 -8.43 -28.81 4.14
C LYS A 239 -9.77 -28.17 3.75
N GLN A 240 -10.00 -26.91 4.09
CA GLN A 240 -11.25 -26.20 3.85
C GLN A 240 -11.09 -25.16 2.73
N GLY A 241 -11.29 -25.60 1.48
CA GLY A 241 -11.66 -24.72 0.38
C GLY A 241 -13.17 -24.54 0.40
N ASP A 242 -13.69 -23.39 0.88
CA ASP A 242 -15.00 -22.92 0.47
C ASP A 242 -14.83 -22.38 -0.97
N ASP A 243 -15.31 -23.10 -1.90
CA ASP A 243 -15.91 -22.80 -3.22
C ASP A 243 -15.46 -23.74 -4.32
N GLU A 244 -16.46 -24.21 -5.07
CA GLU A 244 -16.48 -25.17 -6.18
C GLU A 244 -15.62 -24.82 -7.43
N THR A 245 -14.44 -24.30 -7.27
CA THR A 245 -13.46 -24.24 -8.36
C THR A 245 -12.19 -24.94 -7.92
N GLN A 246 -12.20 -26.27 -8.09
CA GLN A 246 -10.98 -27.10 -8.11
C GLN A 246 -10.08 -26.66 -9.30
N THR A 247 -9.42 -25.55 -9.18
CA THR A 247 -8.22 -25.28 -9.95
C THR A 247 -7.03 -25.84 -9.17
N LYS A 248 -6.33 -26.78 -9.80
CA LYS A 248 -5.13 -27.50 -9.33
C LYS A 248 -4.35 -26.70 -8.28
N ARG A 249 -4.12 -27.33 -7.11
CA ARG A 249 -3.22 -26.81 -6.05
C ARG A 249 -1.92 -26.34 -6.70
N LYS A 250 -1.81 -25.06 -6.97
CA LYS A 250 -0.53 -24.44 -7.30
C LYS A 250 0.28 -24.42 -6.01
N GLY A 251 1.50 -24.95 -6.07
CA GLY A 251 2.44 -24.90 -4.96
C GLY A 251 2.63 -23.47 -4.41
N ILE A 252 3.39 -23.33 -3.35
CA ILE A 252 3.67 -22.05 -2.66
C ILE A 252 3.97 -20.97 -3.69
N THR A 253 3.08 -19.96 -3.76
CA THR A 253 3.24 -18.85 -4.70
C THR A 253 4.21 -17.85 -4.08
N ILE A 254 5.46 -17.90 -4.52
CA ILE A 254 6.50 -16.96 -4.06
C ILE A 254 6.21 -15.59 -4.69
N PRO A 255 6.07 -14.52 -3.89
CA PRO A 255 5.92 -13.17 -4.40
C PRO A 255 7.28 -12.62 -4.89
N TRP A 256 7.65 -12.94 -6.13
CA TRP A 256 8.94 -12.62 -6.71
C TRP A 256 9.34 -11.15 -6.58
N PHE A 257 8.36 -10.21 -6.63
CA PHE A 257 8.65 -8.79 -6.45
C PHE A 257 9.20 -8.48 -5.05
N ALA A 258 8.75 -9.20 -4.02
CA ALA A 258 9.23 -9.01 -2.65
C ALA A 258 10.63 -9.63 -2.46
N VAL A 259 10.92 -10.75 -3.12
CA VAL A 259 12.27 -11.32 -3.15
C VAL A 259 13.23 -10.38 -3.87
N LEU A 260 12.85 -9.88 -5.05
CA LEU A 260 13.65 -8.91 -5.81
C LEU A 260 13.89 -7.62 -5.03
N PHE A 261 12.89 -7.13 -4.27
CA PHE A 261 13.04 -6.00 -3.38
C PHE A 261 14.18 -6.22 -2.35
N LEU A 262 14.21 -7.39 -1.69
CA LEU A 262 15.30 -7.74 -0.76
C LEU A 262 16.66 -7.83 -1.45
N VAL A 263 16.71 -8.39 -2.67
CA VAL A 263 17.94 -8.45 -3.48
C VAL A 263 18.43 -7.04 -3.79
N VAL A 264 17.54 -6.12 -4.17
CA VAL A 264 17.89 -4.72 -4.46
C VAL A 264 18.41 -4.01 -3.20
N ILE A 265 17.81 -4.23 -2.03
CA ILE A 265 18.34 -3.70 -0.76
C ILE A 265 19.76 -4.21 -0.51
N GLY A 266 19.98 -5.54 -0.68
CA GLY A 266 21.31 -6.13 -0.54
C GLY A 266 22.32 -5.51 -1.50
N PHE A 267 21.94 -5.33 -2.76
CA PHE A 267 22.78 -4.67 -3.77
C PHE A 267 23.07 -3.21 -3.40
N ASN A 268 22.06 -2.45 -3.00
CA ASN A 268 22.22 -1.04 -2.60
C ASN A 268 23.14 -0.89 -1.36
N SER A 269 23.11 -1.88 -0.46
CA SER A 269 23.96 -1.89 0.73
C SER A 269 25.45 -2.00 0.43
N LEU A 270 25.81 -2.47 -0.77
CA LEU A 270 27.20 -2.53 -1.24
C LEU A 270 27.73 -1.16 -1.69
N ASN A 271 26.87 -0.14 -1.77
CA ASN A 271 27.20 1.23 -2.17
C ASN A 271 27.98 1.32 -3.52
N LEU A 272 27.64 0.43 -4.48
CA LEU A 272 28.32 0.35 -5.77
C LEU A 272 27.87 1.43 -6.76
N LEU A 273 26.69 2.03 -6.55
CA LEU A 273 26.13 3.03 -7.46
C LEU A 273 26.56 4.45 -7.06
N PRO A 274 27.00 5.28 -8.02
CA PRO A 274 27.22 6.70 -7.79
C PRO A 274 25.92 7.39 -7.34
N ALA A 275 26.02 8.36 -6.43
CA ALA A 275 24.87 9.11 -5.89
C ALA A 275 23.93 9.70 -6.98
N PRO A 276 24.41 10.26 -8.12
CA PRO A 276 23.53 10.74 -9.19
C PRO A 276 22.68 9.64 -9.83
N VAL A 277 23.25 8.45 -10.02
CA VAL A 277 22.52 7.30 -10.58
C VAL A 277 21.44 6.83 -9.63
N ASN A 278 21.77 6.70 -8.34
CA ASN A 278 20.79 6.34 -7.32
C ASN A 278 19.68 7.39 -7.24
N GLY A 279 20.01 8.68 -7.30
CA GLY A 279 19.04 9.78 -7.37
C GLY A 279 18.09 9.67 -8.57
N ALA A 280 18.62 9.36 -9.77
CA ALA A 280 17.81 9.17 -10.98
C ALA A 280 16.86 7.97 -10.85
N ILE A 281 17.35 6.84 -10.32
CA ILE A 281 16.52 5.65 -10.04
C ILE A 281 15.38 6.01 -9.06
N ASN A 282 15.69 6.73 -7.99
CA ASN A 282 14.70 7.13 -6.98
C ASN A 282 13.64 8.09 -7.54
N THR A 283 14.01 8.98 -8.47
CA THR A 283 13.07 9.87 -9.16
C THR A 283 12.16 9.08 -10.09
N PHE A 284 12.73 8.16 -10.87
CA PHE A 284 11.96 7.27 -11.72
C PHE A 284 11.02 6.35 -10.93
N ASP A 285 11.50 5.79 -9.82
CA ASP A 285 10.69 5.01 -8.89
C ASP A 285 9.51 5.82 -8.35
N THR A 286 9.73 7.07 -7.92
CA THR A 286 8.65 7.95 -7.48
C THR A 286 7.60 8.13 -8.56
N PHE A 287 8.00 8.26 -9.83
CA PHE A 287 7.07 8.36 -10.96
C PHE A 287 6.26 7.07 -11.13
N LEU A 288 6.89 5.89 -11.10
CA LEU A 288 6.20 4.61 -11.21
C LEU A 288 5.21 4.39 -10.06
N LEU A 289 5.60 4.74 -8.83
CA LEU A 289 4.71 4.67 -7.67
C LEU A 289 3.54 5.66 -7.79
N THR A 290 3.77 6.86 -8.32
CA THR A 290 2.70 7.83 -8.62
C THR A 290 1.74 7.26 -9.67
N MET A 291 2.24 6.64 -10.75
CA MET A 291 1.41 5.94 -11.73
C MET A 291 0.57 4.83 -11.07
N ALA A 292 1.18 4.04 -10.22
CA ALA A 292 0.49 2.97 -9.52
C ALA A 292 -0.61 3.52 -8.59
N MET A 293 -0.32 4.59 -7.84
CA MET A 293 -1.30 5.24 -6.95
C MET A 293 -2.43 5.91 -7.72
N THR A 294 -2.12 6.56 -8.84
CA THR A 294 -3.13 7.13 -9.75
C THR A 294 -4.06 6.03 -10.30
N ALA A 295 -3.49 4.91 -10.72
CA ALA A 295 -4.24 3.77 -11.22
C ALA A 295 -5.11 3.11 -10.11
N LEU A 296 -4.60 2.99 -8.89
CA LEU A 296 -5.37 2.52 -7.73
C LEU A 296 -6.54 3.47 -7.42
N GLY A 297 -6.29 4.78 -7.47
CA GLY A 297 -7.35 5.79 -7.39
C GLY A 297 -8.41 5.59 -8.47
N ALA A 298 -7.99 5.35 -9.71
CA ALA A 298 -8.89 5.10 -10.85
C ALA A 298 -9.71 3.79 -10.73
N GLU A 299 -9.26 2.84 -9.92
CA GLU A 299 -10.03 1.63 -9.57
C GLU A 299 -10.96 1.83 -8.37
N THR A 300 -10.84 2.95 -7.66
CA THR A 300 -11.58 3.29 -6.45
C THR A 300 -12.85 4.06 -6.81
N SER A 301 -13.96 3.37 -7.00
CA SER A 301 -15.26 3.98 -7.27
C SER A 301 -16.22 3.83 -6.10
N ILE A 302 -17.06 4.85 -5.86
CA ILE A 302 -18.08 4.86 -4.80
C ILE A 302 -19.06 3.69 -4.94
N ASP A 303 -19.38 3.26 -6.17
CA ASP A 303 -20.28 2.13 -6.40
C ASP A 303 -19.71 0.79 -5.93
N LYS A 304 -18.40 0.60 -6.01
CA LYS A 304 -17.74 -0.59 -5.46
C LYS A 304 -17.86 -0.64 -3.94
N PHE A 305 -17.81 0.51 -3.28
CA PHE A 305 -18.02 0.61 -1.83
C PHE A 305 -19.44 0.21 -1.43
N LYS A 306 -20.44 0.73 -2.14
CA LYS A 306 -21.86 0.38 -1.88
C LYS A 306 -22.11 -1.12 -2.02
N LYS A 307 -21.48 -1.79 -3.03
CA LYS A 307 -21.63 -3.22 -3.26
C LYS A 307 -20.95 -4.11 -2.22
N ALA A 308 -19.88 -3.64 -1.58
CA ALA A 308 -19.15 -4.40 -0.58
C ALA A 308 -19.90 -4.57 0.74
N GLY A 309 -20.88 -3.71 1.00
CA GLY A 309 -21.57 -3.64 2.26
C GLY A 309 -20.73 -3.06 3.41
N PRO A 310 -21.31 -2.82 4.59
CA PRO A 310 -20.65 -2.09 5.68
C PRO A 310 -19.63 -2.93 6.48
N LYS A 311 -19.77 -4.24 6.52
CA LYS A 311 -18.96 -5.11 7.40
C LYS A 311 -17.45 -5.07 7.15
N PRO A 312 -16.94 -5.12 5.90
CA PRO A 312 -15.50 -4.98 5.64
C PRO A 312 -14.94 -3.64 6.10
N PHE A 313 -15.73 -2.57 5.94
CA PHE A 313 -15.34 -1.24 6.42
C PHE A 313 -15.35 -1.16 7.94
N LEU A 314 -16.28 -1.82 8.62
CA LEU A 314 -16.28 -1.92 10.07
C LEU A 314 -15.05 -2.67 10.59
N LEU A 315 -14.67 -3.78 9.95
CA LEU A 315 -13.43 -4.49 10.26
C LEU A 315 -12.22 -3.54 10.12
N ALA A 316 -12.12 -2.85 8.99
CA ALA A 316 -11.01 -1.93 8.73
C ALA A 316 -11.01 -0.74 9.72
N ALA A 317 -12.18 -0.21 10.09
CA ALA A 317 -12.30 0.85 11.09
C ALA A 317 -11.82 0.39 12.47
N LEU A 318 -12.19 -0.80 12.90
CA LEU A 318 -11.74 -1.37 14.18
C LEU A 318 -10.21 -1.59 14.18
N LEU A 319 -9.66 -2.11 13.08
CA LEU A 319 -8.21 -2.23 12.90
C LEU A 319 -7.52 -0.86 12.87
N TYR A 320 -8.16 0.13 12.27
CA TYR A 320 -7.66 1.51 12.26
C TYR A 320 -7.63 2.13 13.66
N CYS A 321 -8.68 1.94 14.45
CA CYS A 321 -8.71 2.37 15.85
C CYS A 321 -7.61 1.68 16.68
N TRP A 322 -7.36 0.39 16.45
CA TRP A 322 -6.24 -0.33 17.05
C TRP A 322 -4.90 0.27 16.61
N LEU A 323 -4.70 0.51 15.32
CA LEU A 323 -3.44 1.08 14.80
C LEU A 323 -3.20 2.49 15.35
N LEU A 324 -4.23 3.32 15.44
CA LEU A 324 -4.12 4.66 16.01
C LEU A 324 -3.85 4.62 17.53
N GLY A 325 -4.72 3.94 18.29
CA GLY A 325 -4.63 3.91 19.75
C GLY A 325 -3.48 3.02 20.26
N GLY A 326 -3.41 1.78 19.77
CA GLY A 326 -2.34 0.84 20.13
C GLY A 326 -0.97 1.31 19.64
N GLY A 327 -0.91 1.86 18.43
CA GLY A 327 0.32 2.46 17.89
C GLY A 327 0.81 3.65 18.73
N TYR A 328 -0.11 4.52 19.18
CA TYR A 328 0.22 5.61 20.10
C TYR A 328 0.76 5.11 21.43
N LEU A 329 0.08 4.15 22.07
CA LEU A 329 0.52 3.59 23.34
C LEU A 329 1.90 2.93 23.25
N ILE A 330 2.14 2.19 22.17
CA ILE A 330 3.44 1.54 21.92
C ILE A 330 4.52 2.61 21.68
N ALA A 331 4.25 3.63 20.87
CA ALA A 331 5.22 4.69 20.57
C ALA A 331 5.52 5.59 21.79
N LYS A 332 4.57 5.70 22.73
CA LYS A 332 4.75 6.45 23.97
C LYS A 332 5.57 5.67 25.01
N ALA A 333 5.56 4.34 24.94
CA ALA A 333 6.32 3.47 25.84
C ALA A 333 7.80 3.33 25.47
N LEU A 334 8.18 3.83 24.28
CA LEU A 334 9.57 3.89 23.76
C LEU A 334 10.23 5.22 24.08
#